data_3445e831c4516aaadbb39bc09e5986b7
#
_entry.id   3445e831c4516aaadbb39bc09e5986b7
#
_cell.length_a   1.000
_cell.length_b   1.000
_cell.length_c   1.000
_cell.angle_alpha   90.00
_cell.angle_beta   90.00
_cell.angle_gamma   90.00
#
_symmetry.space_group_name_H-M   'P 1'
#
loop_
_entity.id
_entity.type
_entity.pdbx_description
1 polymer ?
#
loop_
_entity_poly.entity_id
_entity_poly.type
_entity_poly.pdbx_seq_one_letter_code
_entity_poly.pdbx_strand_id
1 'polypeptide(L)'
;MKKTFRYMALAAMAAATIGLTGCSDYLDVDDESSVSDANFPTNIDHVQLLLNSAYAGSHGLGLYAHIYFPEIMYLLDHSHDTFGNYDGRSQFLNWNAQTSNEKLEKLYADVMCWIQYANAANDACDAYRPQAAQNELSQLDYMKGQALFNRALAYWHAQVFFEIESKEGGLGFPIIRVVPSTIDEMMPQRATVAETWDFVIETLLEASDLLKGNNSDKTRATYWAARGLLAKVYMQARRPAEAIPVLEEIFAESGATLLDFDTYSKSFFADEAHEFNAETLYEIDMTRNKKQEGPWGGFTTGSGMPMVMAPWLVDLSKWSSFVNKQGKWVGPTEAGKEASTQTNGGWGNNYVNDFSVRRFGWPLGPQARERNANFDPSAVSGRFASIDNFPWTLPADFVARSQQIRDNKECDPRLFISCAQPYFDTLIDSRGMETWYDLSFTEASTLGLDKHLYFAPRKFTNLDGPESALNMSSGANYPIIRLADLYLLYAEAVAQSKPAVALEYVNKVHRRAYGCDPSTPSPYDYKSLTDATCAAAGNSADVLAHDVIKYERWAEMFAEGQWWYDVRRWEILPNEVKVYPTSTYGTAEYLGERAYAQPIPLTEIERYNGNLKQNTGY
;
A
#
# COMPACT_ATOMS: atom_id res chain seq x y z
N MET A 1 59.95 67.25 10.34
CA MET A 1 59.45 65.96 9.93
C MET A 1 59.14 64.96 11.07
N LYS A 2 59.85 64.92 12.20
CA LYS A 2 59.59 63.97 13.28
C LYS A 2 58.37 64.22 14.16
N LYS A 3 57.85 65.47 14.23
CA LYS A 3 56.68 65.84 15.02
C LYS A 3 55.36 65.57 14.23
N THR A 4 55.35 65.69 12.93
CA THR A 4 54.19 65.50 12.08
C THR A 4 53.84 63.96 11.96
N PHE A 5 54.85 63.13 12.00
CA PHE A 5 54.65 61.68 11.97
C PHE A 5 54.03 61.11 13.27
N ARG A 6 54.30 61.77 14.42
CA ARG A 6 53.71 61.34 15.70
C ARG A 6 52.21 61.68 15.81
N TYR A 7 51.81 62.81 15.23
CA TYR A 7 50.38 63.19 15.23
C TYR A 7 49.58 62.40 14.20
N MET A 8 50.16 61.98 13.10
CA MET A 8 49.51 61.07 12.16
C MET A 8 49.39 59.67 12.71
N ALA A 9 50.34 59.13 13.48
CA ALA A 9 50.26 57.84 14.13
C ALA A 9 49.23 57.83 15.29
N LEU A 10 49.07 58.89 16.05
CA LEU A 10 48.06 59.07 17.09
C LEU A 10 46.64 59.24 16.51
N ALA A 11 46.51 59.95 15.38
CA ALA A 11 45.23 60.06 14.68
C ALA A 11 44.79 58.75 14.03
N ALA A 12 45.73 57.93 13.51
CA ALA A 12 45.45 56.63 12.98
C ALA A 12 45.08 55.59 14.08
N MET A 13 45.69 55.72 15.27
CA MET A 13 45.29 54.88 16.42
C MET A 13 43.93 55.24 17.04
N ALA A 14 43.60 56.56 17.06
CA ALA A 14 42.29 57.04 17.51
C ALA A 14 41.19 56.69 16.50
N ALA A 15 41.45 56.64 15.19
CA ALA A 15 40.51 56.18 14.17
C ALA A 15 40.32 54.65 14.20
N ALA A 16 41.34 53.89 14.58
CA ALA A 16 41.27 52.45 14.72
C ALA A 16 40.51 52.02 15.99
N THR A 17 40.43 52.86 17.03
CA THR A 17 39.66 52.54 18.26
C THR A 17 38.20 52.94 18.17
N ILE A 18 37.82 53.86 17.25
CA ILE A 18 36.39 54.18 16.99
C ILE A 18 35.74 53.21 16.03
N GLY A 19 36.52 52.42 15.28
CA GLY A 19 36.04 51.38 14.36
C GLY A 19 35.78 50.02 14.98
N LEU A 20 35.97 49.83 16.30
CA LEU A 20 35.80 48.54 16.99
C LEU A 20 34.59 48.49 17.95
N THR A 21 33.83 49.56 18.05
CA THR A 21 32.47 49.50 18.59
C THR A 21 31.51 49.33 17.41
N GLY A 22 31.69 48.23 16.68
CA GLY A 22 30.65 47.72 15.77
C GLY A 22 29.42 47.42 16.61
N CYS A 23 28.31 48.04 16.30
CA CYS A 23 27.02 47.69 16.83
C CYS A 23 26.80 46.20 16.58
N SER A 24 26.99 45.35 17.59
CA SER A 24 26.58 43.97 17.55
C SER A 24 25.09 43.87 17.21
N ASP A 25 24.30 44.83 17.65
CA ASP A 25 22.85 44.88 17.42
C ASP A 25 22.45 45.27 15.96
N TYR A 26 23.39 45.72 15.11
CA TYR A 26 23.10 46.04 13.70
C TYR A 26 23.35 44.87 12.76
N LEU A 27 23.99 43.82 13.24
CA LEU A 27 24.22 42.56 12.50
C LEU A 27 23.29 41.44 12.96
N ASP A 28 22.60 41.60 14.07
CA ASP A 28 21.47 40.76 14.47
C ASP A 28 20.19 41.31 13.82
N VAL A 29 20.14 41.28 12.52
CA VAL A 29 18.87 41.35 11.80
C VAL A 29 18.29 39.97 11.86
N ASP A 30 17.30 39.77 12.73
CA ASP A 30 16.42 38.67 12.61
C ASP A 30 15.85 38.68 11.18
N ASP A 31 16.23 37.73 10.36
CA ASP A 31 15.70 37.61 9.02
C ASP A 31 14.24 37.11 9.14
N GLU A 32 13.32 38.08 9.27
CA GLU A 32 11.87 37.80 9.30
C GLU A 32 11.37 37.17 7.98
N SER A 33 12.20 37.15 6.94
CA SER A 33 11.87 36.63 5.62
C SER A 33 12.28 35.18 5.41
N SER A 34 13.14 34.62 6.27
CA SER A 34 13.54 33.21 6.25
C SER A 34 13.07 32.50 7.51
N VAL A 35 12.60 31.26 7.32
CA VAL A 35 12.25 30.34 8.41
C VAL A 35 13.55 29.85 9.06
N SER A 36 13.73 30.10 10.35
CA SER A 36 14.87 29.64 11.15
C SER A 36 14.38 29.03 12.46
N ASP A 37 15.19 28.22 13.12
CA ASP A 37 14.87 27.62 14.42
C ASP A 37 14.56 28.68 15.51
N ALA A 38 15.03 29.93 15.32
CA ALA A 38 14.79 31.03 16.25
C ALA A 38 13.39 31.66 16.10
N ASN A 39 12.78 31.54 14.92
CA ASN A 39 11.51 32.19 14.57
C ASN A 39 10.41 31.22 14.09
N PHE A 40 10.56 29.91 14.32
CA PHE A 40 9.60 28.89 13.89
C PHE A 40 9.61 27.66 14.81
N PRO A 41 8.44 27.17 15.33
CA PRO A 41 7.09 27.73 15.15
C PRO A 41 6.77 28.88 16.12
N THR A 42 6.08 29.92 15.67
CA THR A 42 5.65 31.08 16.50
C THR A 42 4.13 31.10 16.73
N ASN A 43 3.39 30.24 16.07
CA ASN A 43 1.94 30.10 16.24
C ASN A 43 1.51 28.67 15.88
N ILE A 44 0.26 28.35 16.21
CA ILE A 44 -0.28 26.99 16.01
C ILE A 44 -0.42 26.63 14.51
N ASP A 45 -0.58 27.59 13.61
CA ASP A 45 -0.67 27.34 12.18
C ASP A 45 0.66 26.82 11.62
N HIS A 46 1.80 27.27 12.19
CA HIS A 46 3.11 26.74 11.83
C HIS A 46 3.24 25.26 12.22
N VAL A 47 2.72 24.87 13.39
CA VAL A 47 2.68 23.47 13.80
C VAL A 47 1.80 22.66 12.84
N GLN A 48 0.65 23.24 12.43
CA GLN A 48 -0.25 22.58 11.47
C GLN A 48 0.40 22.35 10.11
N LEU A 49 1.24 23.27 9.63
CA LEU A 49 2.00 23.10 8.37
C LEU A 49 2.94 21.89 8.44
N LEU A 50 3.68 21.74 9.55
CA LEU A 50 4.56 20.60 9.75
C LEU A 50 3.77 19.29 9.92
N LEU A 51 2.63 19.31 10.61
CA LEU A 51 1.76 18.14 10.69
C LEU A 51 1.21 17.73 9.31
N ASN A 52 0.85 18.68 8.46
CA ASN A 52 0.44 18.37 7.09
C ASN A 52 1.58 17.71 6.30
N SER A 53 2.84 18.10 6.53
CA SER A 53 4.01 17.44 5.94
C SER A 53 4.16 15.99 6.44
N ALA A 54 3.83 15.71 7.73
CA ALA A 54 3.83 14.34 8.25
C ALA A 54 2.81 13.45 7.52
N TYR A 55 1.62 13.95 7.22
CA TYR A 55 0.65 13.22 6.39
C TYR A 55 1.12 13.08 4.94
N ALA A 56 1.69 14.13 4.36
CA ALA A 56 2.24 14.08 3.00
C ALA A 56 3.39 13.07 2.87
N GLY A 57 4.04 12.69 3.97
CA GLY A 57 5.10 11.69 4.00
C GLY A 57 4.67 10.33 3.45
N SER A 58 3.42 9.91 3.67
CA SER A 58 2.87 8.67 3.11
C SER A 58 2.71 8.72 1.58
N HIS A 59 2.68 9.91 0.99
CA HIS A 59 2.52 10.15 -0.44
C HIS A 59 3.87 10.28 -1.18
N GLY A 60 4.96 9.80 -0.59
CA GLY A 60 6.25 9.70 -1.29
C GLY A 60 6.15 8.81 -2.54
N LEU A 61 7.03 9.05 -3.51
CA LEU A 61 7.06 8.26 -4.76
C LEU A 61 7.38 6.78 -4.53
N GLY A 62 8.13 6.45 -3.49
CA GLY A 62 8.40 5.07 -3.07
C GLY A 62 7.30 4.47 -2.21
N LEU A 63 6.26 5.24 -1.89
CA LEU A 63 5.15 4.87 -1.02
C LEU A 63 3.82 4.87 -1.78
N TYR A 64 2.74 5.31 -1.15
CA TYR A 64 1.38 5.11 -1.66
C TYR A 64 0.99 5.96 -2.87
N ALA A 65 1.59 7.15 -3.06
CA ALA A 65 1.27 7.99 -4.23
C ALA A 65 1.83 7.44 -5.54
N HIS A 66 2.81 6.55 -5.47
CA HIS A 66 3.38 5.93 -6.66
C HIS A 66 3.14 4.42 -6.64
N ILE A 67 3.52 3.77 -7.72
CA ILE A 67 3.35 2.33 -7.92
C ILE A 67 4.28 1.47 -7.04
N TYR A 68 5.36 2.03 -6.49
CA TYR A 68 6.43 1.19 -5.92
C TYR A 68 5.99 0.39 -4.71
N PHE A 69 5.46 1.03 -3.67
CA PHE A 69 5.05 0.30 -2.48
C PHE A 69 3.85 -0.63 -2.73
N PRO A 70 2.73 -0.15 -3.31
CA PRO A 70 1.62 -1.03 -3.65
C PRO A 70 2.02 -2.14 -4.61
N GLU A 71 2.88 -1.84 -5.60
CA GLU A 71 3.38 -2.83 -6.55
C GLU A 71 4.25 -3.89 -5.88
N ILE A 72 5.22 -3.48 -5.04
CA ILE A 72 6.07 -4.42 -4.28
C ILE A 72 5.20 -5.35 -3.45
N MET A 73 4.23 -4.80 -2.72
CA MET A 73 3.33 -5.58 -1.87
C MET A 73 2.47 -6.53 -2.71
N TYR A 74 1.97 -6.09 -3.85
CA TYR A 74 1.19 -6.94 -4.74
C TYR A 74 2.03 -8.08 -5.35
N LEU A 75 3.28 -7.82 -5.70
CA LEU A 75 4.19 -8.85 -6.19
C LEU A 75 4.54 -9.87 -5.10
N LEU A 76 4.69 -9.42 -3.86
CA LEU A 76 4.87 -10.30 -2.69
C LEU A 76 3.59 -11.09 -2.34
N ASP A 77 2.41 -10.64 -2.79
CA ASP A 77 1.13 -11.36 -2.70
C ASP A 77 0.95 -12.40 -3.83
N HIS A 78 2.02 -12.75 -4.54
CA HIS A 78 2.02 -13.75 -5.61
C HIS A 78 1.22 -13.36 -6.86
N SER A 79 1.27 -12.12 -7.26
CA SER A 79 0.87 -11.71 -8.60
C SER A 79 1.93 -12.13 -9.63
N HIS A 80 1.54 -12.13 -10.91
CA HIS A 80 2.50 -12.23 -12.00
C HIS A 80 2.87 -10.86 -12.54
N ASP A 81 4.12 -10.71 -12.93
CA ASP A 81 4.63 -9.57 -13.67
C ASP A 81 4.95 -9.98 -15.12
N THR A 82 4.51 -9.17 -16.08
CA THR A 82 4.74 -9.42 -17.50
C THR A 82 6.07 -8.91 -18.03
N PHE A 83 6.70 -7.99 -17.29
CA PHE A 83 7.94 -7.34 -17.74
C PHE A 83 9.20 -8.14 -17.47
N GLY A 84 9.12 -9.21 -16.74
CA GLY A 84 10.31 -9.96 -16.36
C GLY A 84 11.22 -9.15 -15.45
N ASN A 85 12.50 -9.14 -15.80
CA ASN A 85 13.52 -8.50 -14.98
C ASN A 85 13.85 -7.06 -15.45
N TYR A 86 12.95 -6.43 -16.18
CA TYR A 86 13.22 -5.13 -16.81
C TYR A 86 13.59 -4.04 -15.79
N ASP A 87 12.92 -3.99 -14.64
CA ASP A 87 13.13 -2.97 -13.62
C ASP A 87 13.26 -3.53 -12.19
N GLY A 88 13.70 -4.76 -12.07
CA GLY A 88 13.91 -5.43 -10.79
C GLY A 88 12.66 -6.00 -10.13
N ARG A 89 11.48 -5.98 -10.78
CA ARG A 89 10.21 -6.50 -10.24
C ARG A 89 10.25 -7.99 -9.96
N SER A 90 10.85 -8.78 -10.85
CA SER A 90 11.00 -10.23 -10.68
C SER A 90 11.76 -10.61 -9.41
N GLN A 91 12.57 -9.71 -8.87
CA GLN A 91 13.28 -9.94 -7.61
C GLN A 91 12.32 -10.08 -6.43
N PHE A 92 11.19 -9.34 -6.41
CA PHE A 92 10.17 -9.47 -5.37
C PHE A 92 9.38 -10.77 -5.54
N LEU A 93 8.97 -11.10 -6.76
CA LEU A 93 8.30 -12.38 -7.06
C LEU A 93 9.12 -13.60 -6.63
N ASN A 94 10.43 -13.51 -6.73
CA ASN A 94 11.36 -14.58 -6.37
C ASN A 94 11.91 -14.46 -4.95
N TRP A 95 11.40 -13.52 -4.13
CA TRP A 95 11.89 -13.20 -2.78
C TRP A 95 13.41 -13.01 -2.71
N ASN A 96 14.00 -12.43 -3.74
CA ASN A 96 15.44 -12.25 -3.92
C ASN A 96 15.80 -10.82 -4.37
N ALA A 97 15.23 -9.82 -3.69
CA ALA A 97 15.57 -8.43 -3.97
C ALA A 97 17.07 -8.17 -3.73
N GLN A 98 17.67 -7.37 -4.59
CA GLN A 98 19.08 -7.03 -4.53
C GLN A 98 19.29 -5.66 -3.87
N THR A 99 20.47 -5.45 -3.29
CA THR A 99 20.86 -4.19 -2.63
C THR A 99 20.85 -2.97 -3.57
N SER A 100 20.91 -3.20 -4.87
CA SER A 100 20.86 -2.18 -5.93
C SER A 100 19.48 -2.00 -6.54
N ASN A 101 18.42 -2.56 -5.92
CA ASN A 101 17.07 -2.42 -6.45
C ASN A 101 16.56 -1.00 -6.23
N GLU A 102 16.30 -0.26 -7.32
CA GLU A 102 15.88 1.14 -7.29
C GLU A 102 14.55 1.38 -6.56
N LYS A 103 13.63 0.41 -6.60
CA LYS A 103 12.36 0.52 -5.90
C LYS A 103 12.54 0.44 -4.38
N LEU A 104 13.43 -0.45 -3.91
CA LEU A 104 13.78 -0.51 -2.50
C LEU A 104 14.55 0.72 -2.03
N GLU A 105 15.46 1.23 -2.85
CA GLU A 105 16.18 2.47 -2.54
C GLU A 105 15.19 3.62 -2.33
N LYS A 106 14.24 3.78 -3.25
CA LYS A 106 13.22 4.82 -3.16
C LYS A 106 12.29 4.62 -1.96
N LEU A 107 11.86 3.38 -1.71
CA LEU A 107 11.04 3.04 -0.54
C LEU A 107 11.75 3.39 0.77
N TYR A 108 13.02 3.00 0.91
CA TYR A 108 13.82 3.29 2.12
C TYR A 108 13.95 4.81 2.34
N ALA A 109 14.33 5.54 1.29
CA ALA A 109 14.49 6.99 1.35
C ALA A 109 13.18 7.70 1.74
N ASP A 110 12.05 7.31 1.16
CA ASP A 110 10.76 7.96 1.44
C ASP A 110 10.22 7.60 2.82
N VAL A 111 10.45 6.38 3.31
CA VAL A 111 10.15 6.02 4.71
C VAL A 111 10.97 6.88 5.68
N MET A 112 12.26 7.07 5.41
CA MET A 112 13.11 7.95 6.22
C MET A 112 12.62 9.40 6.20
N CYS A 113 12.22 9.91 5.04
CA CYS A 113 11.61 11.24 4.92
C CYS A 113 10.31 11.36 5.73
N TRP A 114 9.46 10.32 5.67
CA TRP A 114 8.22 10.30 6.43
C TRP A 114 8.46 10.35 7.94
N ILE A 115 9.42 9.57 8.43
CA ILE A 115 9.86 9.61 9.84
C ILE A 115 10.34 11.00 10.22
N GLN A 116 11.15 11.65 9.37
CA GLN A 116 11.64 13.02 9.63
C GLN A 116 10.52 14.06 9.66
N TYR A 117 9.56 14.00 8.75
CA TYR A 117 8.40 14.89 8.76
C TYR A 117 7.54 14.70 10.00
N ALA A 118 7.34 13.45 10.44
CA ALA A 118 6.61 13.17 11.66
C ALA A 118 7.37 13.66 12.92
N ASN A 119 8.70 13.51 12.94
CA ASN A 119 9.53 14.08 14.01
C ASN A 119 9.48 15.61 14.03
N ALA A 120 9.58 16.25 12.87
CA ALA A 120 9.50 17.72 12.78
C ALA A 120 8.16 18.24 13.32
N ALA A 121 7.05 17.57 13.01
CA ALA A 121 5.75 17.93 13.56
C ALA A 121 5.68 17.73 15.08
N ASN A 122 6.21 16.61 15.58
CA ASN A 122 6.29 16.33 17.02
C ASN A 122 7.12 17.39 17.76
N ASP A 123 8.34 17.66 17.26
CA ASP A 123 9.27 18.61 17.87
C ASP A 123 8.71 20.04 17.84
N ALA A 124 7.98 20.41 16.77
CA ALA A 124 7.27 21.68 16.71
C ALA A 124 6.16 21.82 17.73
N CYS A 125 5.42 20.74 18.03
CA CYS A 125 4.44 20.75 19.12
C CYS A 125 5.10 21.06 20.46
N ASP A 126 6.24 20.42 20.74
CA ASP A 126 6.96 20.61 21.99
C ASP A 126 7.62 22.00 22.05
N ALA A 127 8.17 22.52 20.95
CA ALA A 127 8.76 23.85 20.87
C ALA A 127 7.73 24.99 21.02
N TYR A 128 6.54 24.83 20.47
CA TYR A 128 5.47 25.83 20.57
C TYR A 128 4.76 25.82 21.92
N ARG A 129 4.67 24.68 22.60
CA ARG A 129 3.93 24.51 23.86
C ARG A 129 4.17 25.56 24.96
N PRO A 130 5.42 26.03 25.23
CA PRO A 130 5.67 27.05 26.25
C PRO A 130 5.02 28.40 25.99
N GLN A 131 4.74 28.72 24.72
CA GLN A 131 4.15 29.99 24.29
C GLN A 131 2.68 29.87 23.84
N ALA A 132 2.15 28.64 23.80
CA ALA A 132 0.77 28.37 23.39
C ALA A 132 -0.23 28.97 24.37
N ALA A 133 -1.31 29.55 23.87
CA ALA A 133 -2.40 29.99 24.69
C ALA A 133 -3.13 28.78 25.32
N GLN A 134 -3.73 28.97 26.49
CA GLN A 134 -4.39 27.88 27.24
C GLN A 134 -5.48 27.17 26.42
N ASN A 135 -6.17 27.87 25.54
CA ASN A 135 -7.19 27.31 24.66
C ASN A 135 -6.60 26.53 23.44
N GLU A 136 -5.31 26.65 23.17
CA GLU A 136 -4.62 25.94 22.08
C GLU A 136 -4.03 24.59 22.56
N LEU A 137 -3.84 24.42 23.87
CA LEU A 137 -3.14 23.23 24.40
C LEU A 137 -3.81 21.91 23.99
N SER A 138 -5.14 21.82 24.01
CA SER A 138 -5.86 20.62 23.60
C SER A 138 -5.69 20.34 22.09
N GLN A 139 -5.68 21.39 21.26
CA GLN A 139 -5.40 21.24 19.82
C GLN A 139 -3.96 20.81 19.59
N LEU A 140 -3.03 21.35 20.35
CA LEU A 140 -1.62 20.99 20.28
C LEU A 140 -1.37 19.54 20.69
N ASP A 141 -2.05 19.05 21.72
CA ASP A 141 -2.02 17.63 22.12
C ASP A 141 -2.55 16.74 21.00
N TYR A 142 -3.66 17.13 20.38
CA TYR A 142 -4.22 16.41 19.23
C TYR A 142 -3.26 16.37 18.03
N MET A 143 -2.60 17.49 17.72
CA MET A 143 -1.60 17.56 16.65
C MET A 143 -0.40 16.67 16.96
N LYS A 144 0.10 16.69 18.19
CA LYS A 144 1.22 15.81 18.61
C LYS A 144 0.85 14.34 18.49
N GLY A 145 -0.36 13.95 18.95
CA GLY A 145 -0.85 12.58 18.80
C GLY A 145 -0.88 12.11 17.34
N GLN A 146 -1.29 12.97 16.41
CA GLN A 146 -1.27 12.67 14.98
C GLN A 146 0.15 12.54 14.42
N ALA A 147 1.09 13.39 14.84
CA ALA A 147 2.49 13.31 14.44
C ALA A 147 3.11 11.98 14.89
N LEU A 148 2.88 11.60 16.14
CA LEU A 148 3.33 10.32 16.71
C LEU A 148 2.71 9.12 16.00
N PHE A 149 1.43 9.17 15.65
CA PHE A 149 0.78 8.14 14.85
C PHE A 149 1.46 7.97 13.48
N ASN A 150 1.72 9.06 12.76
CA ASN A 150 2.41 9.02 11.48
C ASN A 150 3.83 8.45 11.60
N ARG A 151 4.57 8.81 12.66
CA ARG A 151 5.87 8.22 12.95
C ARG A 151 5.78 6.71 13.15
N ALA A 152 4.84 6.27 13.96
CA ALA A 152 4.64 4.84 14.24
C ALA A 152 4.23 4.06 12.98
N LEU A 153 3.38 4.63 12.13
CA LEU A 153 2.96 4.02 10.88
C LEU A 153 4.15 3.88 9.90
N ALA A 154 4.99 4.91 9.78
CA ALA A 154 6.21 4.84 8.98
C ALA A 154 7.16 3.75 9.50
N TYR A 155 7.36 3.67 10.81
CA TYR A 155 8.19 2.62 11.44
C TYR A 155 7.61 1.22 11.28
N TRP A 156 6.28 1.06 11.33
CA TRP A 156 5.64 -0.23 11.11
C TRP A 156 5.97 -0.77 9.72
N HIS A 157 5.90 0.05 8.67
CA HIS A 157 6.32 -0.33 7.33
C HIS A 157 7.82 -0.62 7.27
N ALA A 158 8.66 0.31 7.76
CA ALA A 158 10.11 0.16 7.74
C ALA A 158 10.56 -1.14 8.43
N GLN A 159 10.00 -1.41 9.60
CA GLN A 159 10.38 -2.57 10.39
C GLN A 159 10.02 -3.86 9.68
N VAL A 160 8.80 -3.99 9.13
CA VAL A 160 8.37 -5.19 8.42
C VAL A 160 9.18 -5.45 7.15
N PHE A 161 9.64 -4.41 6.46
CA PHE A 161 10.44 -4.58 5.24
C PHE A 161 11.91 -4.90 5.53
N PHE A 162 12.51 -4.20 6.48
CA PHE A 162 13.97 -4.17 6.64
C PHE A 162 14.50 -4.85 7.90
N GLU A 163 13.64 -5.27 8.83
CA GLU A 163 14.12 -6.05 9.97
C GLU A 163 14.52 -7.46 9.56
N ILE A 164 15.51 -7.98 10.21
CA ILE A 164 15.84 -9.39 10.14
C ILE A 164 15.92 -9.97 11.55
N GLU A 165 15.11 -10.98 11.80
CA GLU A 165 15.24 -11.80 12.99
C GLU A 165 16.34 -12.84 12.75
N SER A 166 17.30 -12.92 13.62
CA SER A 166 18.31 -13.97 13.59
C SER A 166 18.47 -14.57 14.98
N LYS A 167 18.92 -15.83 15.04
CA LYS A 167 19.23 -16.52 16.31
C LYS A 167 20.36 -15.86 17.10
N GLU A 168 21.16 -15.02 16.44
CA GLU A 168 22.34 -14.35 17.00
C GLU A 168 22.07 -12.87 17.40
N GLY A 169 20.81 -12.42 17.34
CA GLY A 169 20.40 -11.06 17.60
C GLY A 169 19.92 -10.36 16.31
N GLY A 170 18.62 -10.15 16.20
CA GLY A 170 18.01 -9.52 15.02
C GLY A 170 18.32 -8.03 14.95
N LEU A 171 18.36 -7.49 13.73
CA LEU A 171 18.54 -6.07 13.45
C LEU A 171 17.22 -5.47 13.00
N GLY A 172 16.73 -4.51 13.78
CA GLY A 172 15.58 -3.67 13.47
C GLY A 172 15.95 -2.48 12.61
N PHE A 173 15.04 -1.56 12.44
CA PHE A 173 15.26 -0.29 11.75
C PHE A 173 15.99 0.71 12.70
N PRO A 174 16.78 1.67 12.19
CA PRO A 174 17.39 2.70 13.03
C PRO A 174 16.33 3.55 13.74
N ILE A 175 16.52 3.82 15.05
CA ILE A 175 15.57 4.62 15.84
C ILE A 175 15.99 6.10 15.81
N ILE A 176 15.12 6.95 15.27
CA ILE A 176 15.29 8.41 15.19
C ILE A 176 14.10 9.04 15.90
N ARG A 177 14.33 9.65 17.06
CA ARG A 177 13.27 10.15 17.95
C ARG A 177 12.88 11.60 17.70
N VAL A 178 13.83 12.38 17.18
CA VAL A 178 13.74 13.85 16.95
C VAL A 178 14.37 14.20 15.62
N VAL A 179 14.19 15.41 15.17
CA VAL A 179 14.94 15.92 14.01
C VAL A 179 16.44 15.96 14.36
N PRO A 180 17.30 15.27 13.63
CA PRO A 180 18.74 15.23 13.93
C PRO A 180 19.39 16.61 13.77
N SER A 181 20.20 17.01 14.74
CA SER A 181 20.94 18.28 14.76
C SER A 181 22.44 18.09 14.48
N THR A 182 22.95 16.87 14.58
CA THR A 182 24.34 16.51 14.35
C THR A 182 24.47 15.39 13.31
N ILE A 183 25.65 15.25 12.71
CA ILE A 183 25.92 14.17 11.75
C ILE A 183 25.75 12.79 12.39
N ASP A 184 26.16 12.63 13.64
CA ASP A 184 26.04 11.35 14.35
C ASP A 184 24.56 10.98 14.60
N GLU A 185 23.72 11.96 14.91
CA GLU A 185 22.27 11.75 15.04
C GLU A 185 21.59 11.47 13.68
N MET A 186 22.14 11.95 12.57
CA MET A 186 21.67 11.65 11.23
C MET A 186 21.97 10.21 10.79
N MET A 187 22.93 9.57 11.43
CA MET A 187 23.44 8.24 11.05
C MET A 187 23.38 7.24 12.22
N PRO A 188 22.22 7.05 12.87
CA PRO A 188 22.13 6.11 13.98
C PRO A 188 22.34 4.68 13.49
N GLN A 189 22.96 3.86 14.33
CA GLN A 189 23.06 2.44 14.07
C GLN A 189 21.67 1.77 14.15
N ARG A 190 21.55 0.61 13.54
CA ARG A 190 20.34 -0.20 13.68
C ARG A 190 20.20 -0.68 15.12
N ALA A 191 19.01 -0.53 15.67
CA ALA A 191 18.62 -1.12 16.93
C ALA A 191 18.32 -2.63 16.77
N THR A 192 18.10 -3.33 17.85
CA THR A 192 17.56 -4.69 17.78
C THR A 192 16.09 -4.66 17.31
N VAL A 193 15.60 -5.78 16.82
CA VAL A 193 14.19 -5.95 16.44
C VAL A 193 13.27 -5.60 17.62
N ALA A 194 13.59 -6.11 18.81
CA ALA A 194 12.80 -5.86 20.02
C ALA A 194 12.79 -4.38 20.41
N GLU A 195 13.94 -3.71 20.46
CA GLU A 195 14.04 -2.29 20.79
C GLU A 195 13.26 -1.41 19.80
N THR A 196 13.27 -1.76 18.51
CA THR A 196 12.50 -1.01 17.51
C THR A 196 11.00 -1.21 17.70
N TRP A 197 10.54 -2.44 17.96
CA TRP A 197 9.12 -2.67 18.25
C TRP A 197 8.68 -2.01 19.57
N ASP A 198 9.50 -2.04 20.63
CA ASP A 198 9.22 -1.33 21.87
C ASP A 198 9.07 0.17 21.63
N PHE A 199 9.95 0.76 20.83
CA PHE A 199 9.85 2.18 20.44
C PHE A 199 8.55 2.51 19.70
N VAL A 200 8.12 1.65 18.77
CA VAL A 200 6.85 1.84 18.04
C VAL A 200 5.66 1.72 18.98
N ILE A 201 5.67 0.75 19.89
CA ILE A 201 4.63 0.55 20.90
C ILE A 201 4.55 1.75 21.84
N GLU A 202 5.66 2.20 22.42
CA GLU A 202 5.72 3.41 23.27
C GLU A 202 5.15 4.63 22.54
N THR A 203 5.54 4.82 21.28
CA THR A 203 5.04 5.91 20.43
C THR A 203 3.52 5.85 20.24
N LEU A 204 2.95 4.66 20.02
CA LEU A 204 1.51 4.49 19.84
C LEU A 204 0.71 4.61 21.15
N LEU A 205 1.28 4.23 22.27
CA LEU A 205 0.67 4.46 23.57
C LEU A 205 0.56 5.96 23.86
N GLU A 206 1.64 6.72 23.67
CA GLU A 206 1.62 8.19 23.81
C GLU A 206 0.64 8.83 22.80
N ALA A 207 0.66 8.40 21.53
CA ALA A 207 -0.29 8.86 20.52
C ALA A 207 -1.74 8.61 20.94
N SER A 208 -2.03 7.41 21.45
CA SER A 208 -3.38 7.04 21.91
C SER A 208 -3.84 7.95 23.05
N ASP A 209 -2.99 8.22 24.03
CA ASP A 209 -3.35 9.08 25.17
C ASP A 209 -3.66 10.51 24.72
N LEU A 210 -2.86 11.06 23.78
CA LEU A 210 -3.06 12.40 23.23
C LEU A 210 -4.27 12.51 22.30
N LEU A 211 -4.63 11.43 21.60
CA LEU A 211 -5.77 11.36 20.69
C LEU A 211 -7.09 11.02 21.38
N LYS A 212 -7.07 10.70 22.67
CA LYS A 212 -8.26 10.26 23.41
C LYS A 212 -9.39 11.28 23.33
N GLY A 213 -10.56 10.82 22.90
CA GLY A 213 -11.74 11.66 22.71
C GLY A 213 -11.85 12.32 21.31
N ASN A 214 -10.83 12.21 20.46
CA ASN A 214 -10.83 12.72 19.08
C ASN A 214 -11.10 11.59 18.09
N ASN A 215 -12.38 11.37 17.77
CA ASN A 215 -12.83 10.22 16.98
C ASN A 215 -13.71 10.60 15.77
N SER A 216 -13.98 11.88 15.56
CA SER A 216 -14.98 12.31 14.55
C SER A 216 -14.40 12.52 13.15
N ASP A 217 -13.15 12.91 13.06
CA ASP A 217 -12.48 13.19 11.78
C ASP A 217 -11.64 11.98 11.32
N LYS A 218 -12.24 11.13 10.50
CA LYS A 218 -11.58 9.93 9.95
C LYS A 218 -10.54 10.25 8.86
N THR A 219 -10.50 11.48 8.36
CA THR A 219 -9.44 11.91 7.41
C THR A 219 -8.10 12.13 8.11
N ARG A 220 -8.11 12.09 9.45
CA ARG A 220 -6.94 12.24 10.32
C ARG A 220 -6.82 11.05 11.27
N ALA A 221 -5.66 10.91 11.87
CA ALA A 221 -5.48 9.89 12.90
C ALA A 221 -6.39 10.18 14.09
N THR A 222 -7.21 9.19 14.44
CA THR A 222 -8.11 9.20 15.59
C THR A 222 -7.54 8.32 16.70
N TYR A 223 -8.16 8.38 17.88
CA TYR A 223 -7.87 7.43 18.97
C TYR A 223 -7.96 5.98 18.47
N TRP A 224 -9.04 5.66 17.74
CA TRP A 224 -9.25 4.29 17.23
C TRP A 224 -8.26 3.88 16.14
N ALA A 225 -7.78 4.83 15.34
CA ALA A 225 -6.69 4.58 14.41
C ALA A 225 -5.40 4.19 15.14
N ALA A 226 -5.04 4.94 16.22
CA ALA A 226 -3.86 4.63 17.01
C ALA A 226 -3.98 3.28 17.75
N ARG A 227 -5.15 2.98 18.33
CA ARG A 227 -5.42 1.68 18.97
C ARG A 227 -5.37 0.52 17.96
N GLY A 228 -5.96 0.71 16.77
CA GLY A 228 -5.94 -0.30 15.72
C GLY A 228 -4.52 -0.60 15.22
N LEU A 229 -3.70 0.44 15.00
CA LEU A 229 -2.30 0.25 14.63
C LEU A 229 -1.50 -0.41 15.78
N LEU A 230 -1.74 -0.03 17.01
CA LEU A 230 -1.11 -0.64 18.18
C LEU A 230 -1.40 -2.15 18.26
N ALA A 231 -2.65 -2.57 18.01
CA ALA A 231 -3.01 -3.98 17.97
C ALA A 231 -2.26 -4.72 16.85
N LYS A 232 -2.18 -4.14 15.64
CA LYS A 232 -1.41 -4.70 14.52
C LYS A 232 0.08 -4.79 14.84
N VAL A 233 0.65 -3.78 15.49
CA VAL A 233 2.06 -3.76 15.93
C VAL A 233 2.32 -4.85 16.98
N TYR A 234 1.45 -5.02 17.97
CA TYR A 234 1.58 -6.11 18.94
C TYR A 234 1.58 -7.49 18.26
N MET A 235 0.67 -7.71 17.31
CA MET A 235 0.62 -8.97 16.56
C MET A 235 1.90 -9.17 15.74
N GLN A 236 2.41 -8.14 15.09
CA GLN A 236 3.64 -8.21 14.28
C GLN A 236 4.87 -8.42 15.16
N ALA A 237 4.91 -7.81 16.35
CA ALA A 237 5.94 -8.01 17.37
C ALA A 237 5.81 -9.36 18.12
N ARG A 238 4.86 -10.23 17.72
CA ARG A 238 4.58 -11.54 18.36
C ARG A 238 4.17 -11.43 19.83
N ARG A 239 3.40 -10.39 20.16
CA ARG A 239 2.85 -10.11 21.49
C ARG A 239 1.32 -10.18 21.50
N PRO A 240 0.71 -11.32 21.16
CA PRO A 240 -0.75 -11.43 21.04
C PRO A 240 -1.48 -11.19 22.38
N ALA A 241 -0.84 -11.47 23.51
CA ALA A 241 -1.45 -11.24 24.82
C ALA A 241 -1.74 -9.75 25.08
N GLU A 242 -0.87 -8.86 24.60
CA GLU A 242 -1.04 -7.40 24.69
C GLU A 242 -2.03 -6.87 23.63
N ALA A 243 -2.15 -7.53 22.48
CA ALA A 243 -3.11 -7.16 21.45
C ALA A 243 -4.56 -7.42 21.88
N ILE A 244 -4.83 -8.50 22.62
CA ILE A 244 -6.18 -8.92 22.99
C ILE A 244 -6.99 -7.81 23.66
N PRO A 245 -6.55 -7.18 24.76
CA PRO A 245 -7.35 -6.15 25.43
C PRO A 245 -7.57 -4.90 24.56
N VAL A 246 -6.62 -4.56 23.69
CA VAL A 246 -6.75 -3.45 22.75
C VAL A 246 -7.82 -3.74 21.70
N LEU A 247 -7.85 -4.96 21.17
CA LEU A 247 -8.84 -5.40 20.20
C LEU A 247 -10.24 -5.48 20.82
N GLU A 248 -10.36 -6.01 22.05
CA GLU A 248 -11.63 -6.08 22.78
C GLU A 248 -12.18 -4.67 23.05
N GLU A 249 -11.35 -3.69 23.40
CA GLU A 249 -11.72 -2.28 23.56
C GLU A 249 -12.26 -1.70 22.24
N ILE A 250 -11.55 -1.89 21.12
CA ILE A 250 -11.99 -1.40 19.81
C ILE A 250 -13.36 -1.97 19.45
N PHE A 251 -13.59 -3.26 19.66
CA PHE A 251 -14.87 -3.91 19.32
C PHE A 251 -16.03 -3.43 20.19
N ALA A 252 -15.76 -3.08 21.43
CA ALA A 252 -16.78 -2.61 22.36
C ALA A 252 -17.13 -1.12 22.18
N GLU A 253 -16.17 -0.28 21.79
CA GLU A 253 -16.30 1.17 21.97
C GLU A 253 -16.11 1.99 20.69
N SER A 254 -15.48 1.45 19.63
CA SER A 254 -15.19 2.23 18.42
C SER A 254 -16.43 2.57 17.59
N GLY A 255 -17.48 1.77 17.71
CA GLY A 255 -18.67 1.87 16.86
C GLY A 255 -18.46 1.37 15.43
N ALA A 256 -17.27 0.84 15.09
CA ALA A 256 -17.02 0.25 13.78
C ALA A 256 -17.85 -1.02 13.56
N THR A 257 -18.33 -1.23 12.35
CA THR A 257 -19.16 -2.38 11.98
C THR A 257 -18.70 -2.97 10.65
N LEU A 258 -18.81 -4.30 10.50
CA LEU A 258 -18.57 -4.90 9.18
C LEU A 258 -19.60 -4.39 8.17
N LEU A 259 -19.13 -4.04 7.00
CA LEU A 259 -19.99 -3.69 5.87
C LEU A 259 -20.75 -4.93 5.38
N ASP A 260 -21.88 -4.74 4.70
CA ASP A 260 -22.46 -5.79 3.87
C ASP A 260 -21.58 -6.07 2.64
N PHE A 261 -21.85 -7.19 1.97
CA PHE A 261 -21.03 -7.65 0.85
C PHE A 261 -20.97 -6.65 -0.30
N ASP A 262 -22.11 -6.02 -0.64
CA ASP A 262 -22.18 -5.09 -1.78
C ASP A 262 -21.42 -3.79 -1.49
N THR A 263 -21.58 -3.26 -0.29
CA THR A 263 -20.84 -2.06 0.16
C THR A 263 -19.34 -2.36 0.27
N TYR A 264 -18.98 -3.51 0.86
CA TYR A 264 -17.58 -3.95 0.92
C TYR A 264 -16.94 -4.05 -0.47
N SER A 265 -17.65 -4.59 -1.45
CA SER A 265 -17.15 -4.74 -2.80
C SER A 265 -16.74 -3.41 -3.46
N LYS A 266 -17.29 -2.30 -2.99
CA LYS A 266 -17.05 -0.95 -3.50
C LYS A 266 -16.02 -0.15 -2.72
N SER A 267 -15.58 -0.65 -1.57
CA SER A 267 -14.63 0.07 -0.68
C SER A 267 -13.22 0.27 -1.30
N PHE A 268 -12.96 -0.32 -2.45
CA PHE A 268 -11.68 -0.23 -3.15
C PHE A 268 -11.78 0.57 -4.46
N PHE A 269 -12.89 1.26 -4.66
CA PHE A 269 -13.12 2.10 -5.83
C PHE A 269 -12.78 3.55 -5.50
N ALA A 270 -12.37 4.31 -6.52
CA ALA A 270 -12.17 5.74 -6.39
C ALA A 270 -13.54 6.47 -6.38
N ASP A 271 -14.27 6.33 -5.29
CA ASP A 271 -15.60 6.89 -5.08
C ASP A 271 -15.73 7.39 -3.64
N GLU A 272 -15.78 8.70 -3.47
CA GLU A 272 -15.90 9.38 -2.18
C GLU A 272 -17.06 8.85 -1.31
N ALA A 273 -18.11 8.28 -1.93
CA ALA A 273 -19.23 7.71 -1.20
C ALA A 273 -18.88 6.43 -0.41
N HIS A 274 -17.76 5.78 -0.73
CA HIS A 274 -17.33 4.53 -0.11
C HIS A 274 -16.06 4.65 0.71
N GLU A 275 -15.47 5.86 0.78
CA GLU A 275 -14.33 6.19 1.61
C GLU A 275 -14.72 6.39 3.07
N PHE A 276 -13.76 6.25 3.98
CA PHE A 276 -13.94 6.44 5.43
C PHE A 276 -15.21 5.79 5.99
N ASN A 277 -15.54 4.64 5.45
CA ASN A 277 -16.77 3.92 5.71
C ASN A 277 -16.88 3.38 7.16
N ALA A 278 -17.96 2.64 7.46
CA ALA A 278 -18.23 2.17 8.82
C ALA A 278 -17.25 1.10 9.31
N GLU A 279 -16.59 0.38 8.40
CA GLU A 279 -15.62 -0.67 8.74
C GLU A 279 -14.22 -0.11 8.98
N THR A 280 -13.88 1.06 8.39
CA THR A 280 -12.53 1.60 8.40
C THR A 280 -12.26 2.45 9.62
N LEU A 281 -11.11 2.22 10.25
CA LEU A 281 -10.57 3.03 11.35
C LEU A 281 -9.48 4.00 10.89
N TYR A 282 -8.76 3.66 9.83
CA TYR A 282 -7.80 4.55 9.20
C TYR A 282 -7.55 4.18 7.73
N GLU A 283 -7.57 5.19 6.89
CA GLU A 283 -7.22 5.12 5.47
C GLU A 283 -6.15 6.16 5.15
N ILE A 284 -5.29 5.85 4.19
CA ILE A 284 -4.47 6.88 3.55
C ILE A 284 -5.36 7.52 2.49
N ASP A 285 -5.62 8.80 2.70
CA ASP A 285 -6.49 9.62 1.86
C ASP A 285 -5.82 9.92 0.52
N MET A 286 -6.46 9.54 -0.56
CA MET A 286 -5.99 9.73 -1.93
C MET A 286 -6.94 10.64 -2.68
N THR A 287 -6.41 11.65 -3.34
CA THR A 287 -7.21 12.57 -4.16
C THR A 287 -6.63 12.67 -5.56
N ARG A 288 -7.43 12.36 -6.55
CA ARG A 288 -7.03 12.51 -7.94
C ARG A 288 -7.00 13.99 -8.35
N ASN A 289 -5.81 14.51 -8.64
CA ASN A 289 -5.65 15.85 -9.17
C ASN A 289 -5.35 15.83 -10.68
N LYS A 290 -6.40 15.87 -11.49
CA LYS A 290 -6.29 15.83 -12.97
C LYS A 290 -5.40 16.91 -13.57
N LYS A 291 -5.14 18.02 -12.88
CA LYS A 291 -4.27 19.10 -13.36
C LYS A 291 -2.78 18.81 -13.17
N GLN A 292 -2.46 17.89 -12.27
CA GLN A 292 -1.08 17.51 -11.94
C GLN A 292 -0.69 16.15 -12.53
N GLU A 293 -1.62 15.50 -13.22
CA GLU A 293 -1.35 14.24 -13.89
C GLU A 293 -0.40 14.43 -15.06
N GLY A 294 0.73 13.77 -15.03
CA GLY A 294 1.70 13.68 -16.12
C GLY A 294 2.04 12.22 -16.41
N PRO A 295 2.60 11.91 -17.58
CA PRO A 295 2.87 10.53 -17.97
C PRO A 295 3.84 9.78 -17.04
N TRP A 296 4.58 10.48 -16.18
CA TRP A 296 5.61 9.88 -15.32
C TRP A 296 5.80 10.57 -13.96
N GLY A 297 4.99 11.54 -13.62
CA GLY A 297 5.18 12.28 -12.39
C GLY A 297 4.06 13.26 -12.13
N GLY A 298 4.01 13.77 -10.93
CA GLY A 298 2.94 14.65 -10.47
C GLY A 298 1.88 13.89 -9.66
N PHE A 299 2.14 12.63 -9.31
CA PHE A 299 1.34 11.89 -8.35
C PHE A 299 1.67 12.41 -6.94
N THR A 300 1.13 13.57 -6.60
CA THR A 300 1.37 14.16 -5.28
C THR A 300 0.24 13.88 -4.30
N THR A 301 -0.92 13.47 -4.81
CA THR A 301 -2.13 13.26 -4.01
C THR A 301 -2.92 12.02 -4.40
N GLY A 302 -2.71 11.47 -5.60
CA GLY A 302 -3.35 10.25 -6.08
C GLY A 302 -2.36 9.09 -6.22
N SER A 303 -2.87 7.87 -6.30
CA SER A 303 -2.07 6.66 -6.51
C SER A 303 -1.83 6.37 -7.98
N GLY A 304 -0.59 6.02 -8.34
CA GLY A 304 -0.22 5.54 -9.67
C GLY A 304 -0.51 4.05 -9.91
N MET A 305 -1.09 3.34 -8.95
CA MET A 305 -1.32 1.90 -9.03
C MET A 305 -2.11 1.45 -10.26
N PRO A 306 -3.19 2.13 -10.71
CA PRO A 306 -3.92 1.71 -11.89
C PRO A 306 -3.07 1.67 -13.17
N MET A 307 -2.01 2.45 -13.23
CA MET A 307 -1.15 2.50 -14.41
C MET A 307 -0.50 1.15 -14.73
N VAL A 308 -0.05 0.41 -13.71
CA VAL A 308 0.62 -0.89 -13.89
C VAL A 308 -0.29 -2.08 -13.62
N MET A 309 -1.27 -1.92 -12.73
CA MET A 309 -2.10 -3.01 -12.25
C MET A 309 -3.35 -3.21 -13.11
N ALA A 310 -3.96 -2.12 -13.58
CA ALA A 310 -5.18 -2.23 -14.35
C ALA A 310 -4.94 -2.92 -15.70
N PRO A 311 -5.80 -3.86 -16.08
CA PRO A 311 -5.75 -4.50 -17.37
C PRO A 311 -6.10 -3.51 -18.48
N TRP A 312 -5.81 -3.90 -19.68
CA TRP A 312 -6.29 -3.18 -20.85
C TRP A 312 -7.76 -3.53 -21.10
N LEU A 313 -8.60 -2.51 -21.23
CA LEU A 313 -10.03 -2.66 -21.46
C LEU A 313 -10.40 -2.22 -22.86
N VAL A 314 -11.28 -2.96 -23.53
CA VAL A 314 -11.82 -2.64 -24.84
C VAL A 314 -13.34 -2.79 -24.84
N ASP A 315 -14.02 -1.75 -25.30
CA ASP A 315 -15.47 -1.82 -25.55
C ASP A 315 -15.74 -2.57 -26.87
N LEU A 316 -15.97 -3.85 -26.74
CA LEU A 316 -16.25 -4.71 -27.90
C LEU A 316 -17.65 -4.45 -28.49
N SER A 317 -18.58 -3.88 -27.75
CA SER A 317 -19.92 -3.56 -28.25
C SER A 317 -19.90 -2.40 -29.25
N LYS A 318 -18.86 -1.57 -29.20
CA LYS A 318 -18.66 -0.40 -30.06
C LYS A 318 -17.48 -0.54 -31.00
N TRP A 319 -17.19 -1.75 -31.38
CA TRP A 319 -16.10 -2.09 -32.32
C TRP A 319 -16.02 -1.15 -33.54
N SER A 320 -17.18 -0.77 -34.12
CA SER A 320 -17.26 0.14 -35.25
C SER A 320 -16.68 1.53 -34.98
N SER A 321 -16.60 1.97 -33.74
CA SER A 321 -16.04 3.27 -33.37
C SER A 321 -14.51 3.33 -33.45
N PHE A 322 -13.87 2.19 -33.59
CA PHE A 322 -12.41 2.10 -33.76
C PHE A 322 -11.95 1.99 -35.21
N VAL A 323 -12.84 2.05 -36.16
CA VAL A 323 -12.53 2.02 -37.59
C VAL A 323 -12.48 3.42 -38.19
N ASN A 324 -11.54 3.66 -39.10
CA ASN A 324 -11.46 4.92 -39.84
C ASN A 324 -12.56 5.02 -40.93
N LYS A 325 -12.59 6.14 -41.65
CA LYS A 325 -13.54 6.37 -42.75
C LYS A 325 -13.46 5.35 -43.88
N GLN A 326 -12.35 4.63 -43.99
CA GLN A 326 -12.12 3.56 -44.95
C GLN A 326 -12.53 2.18 -44.42
N GLY A 327 -13.14 2.11 -43.21
CA GLY A 327 -13.54 0.87 -42.56
C GLY A 327 -12.37 0.06 -41.98
N LYS A 328 -11.18 0.67 -41.89
CA LYS A 328 -9.99 0.01 -41.37
C LYS A 328 -9.89 0.25 -39.87
N TRP A 329 -9.62 -0.80 -39.10
CA TRP A 329 -9.34 -0.67 -37.66
C TRP A 329 -8.05 0.14 -37.44
N VAL A 330 -8.16 1.18 -36.67
CA VAL A 330 -7.05 2.10 -36.38
C VAL A 330 -6.72 2.19 -34.89
N GLY A 331 -7.48 1.51 -34.06
CA GLY A 331 -7.30 1.54 -32.62
C GLY A 331 -7.75 2.85 -31.96
N PRO A 332 -7.76 2.87 -30.62
CA PRO A 332 -8.23 4.03 -29.85
C PRO A 332 -7.42 5.31 -30.10
N THR A 333 -6.12 5.18 -30.36
CA THR A 333 -5.21 6.32 -30.53
C THR A 333 -5.27 6.99 -31.89
N GLU A 334 -5.74 6.28 -32.91
CA GLU A 334 -5.80 6.78 -34.28
C GLU A 334 -7.22 7.14 -34.75
N ALA A 335 -8.23 6.64 -34.05
CA ALA A 335 -9.62 6.97 -34.36
C ALA A 335 -10.02 8.39 -33.96
N GLY A 336 -9.10 9.14 -33.35
CA GLY A 336 -9.25 10.50 -32.89
C GLY A 336 -9.20 10.63 -31.38
N LYS A 337 -9.13 11.87 -30.89
CA LYS A 337 -9.05 12.15 -29.45
C LYS A 337 -10.22 11.58 -28.63
N GLU A 338 -11.38 11.42 -29.24
CA GLU A 338 -12.54 10.81 -28.59
C GLU A 338 -12.39 9.30 -28.42
N ALA A 339 -11.73 8.63 -29.33
CA ALA A 339 -11.50 7.19 -29.22
C ALA A 339 -10.42 6.85 -28.16
N SER A 340 -9.48 7.74 -27.92
CA SER A 340 -8.49 7.57 -26.84
C SER A 340 -9.14 7.58 -25.45
N THR A 341 -10.32 8.16 -25.32
CA THR A 341 -11.10 8.17 -24.08
C THR A 341 -12.02 6.96 -23.92
N GLN A 342 -12.01 6.04 -24.87
CA GLN A 342 -12.90 4.87 -24.88
C GLN A 342 -12.25 3.60 -24.30
N THR A 343 -10.99 3.65 -23.97
CA THR A 343 -10.32 2.56 -23.25
C THR A 343 -9.99 3.01 -21.85
N ASN A 344 -10.46 2.25 -20.88
CA ASN A 344 -10.04 2.39 -19.50
C ASN A 344 -9.02 1.32 -19.20
N GLY A 345 -8.13 1.60 -18.27
CA GLY A 345 -7.16 0.64 -17.81
C GLY A 345 -5.74 1.16 -17.85
N GLY A 346 -4.84 0.34 -17.38
CA GLY A 346 -3.42 0.62 -17.32
C GLY A 346 -2.61 -0.10 -18.39
N TRP A 347 -1.40 -0.41 -18.04
CA TRP A 347 -0.49 -1.16 -18.92
C TRP A 347 -0.71 -2.67 -18.89
N GLY A 348 -1.46 -3.18 -17.91
CA GLY A 348 -1.72 -4.61 -17.77
C GLY A 348 -0.45 -5.42 -17.48
N ASN A 349 0.45 -4.87 -16.68
CA ASN A 349 1.73 -5.48 -16.38
C ASN A 349 1.61 -6.63 -15.38
N ASN A 350 0.63 -6.56 -14.51
CA ASN A 350 0.42 -7.53 -13.45
C ASN A 350 -0.87 -8.29 -13.65
N TYR A 351 -0.87 -9.58 -13.36
CA TYR A 351 -2.08 -10.39 -13.23
C TYR A 351 -2.07 -11.23 -11.98
N VAL A 352 -3.25 -11.74 -11.67
CA VAL A 352 -3.42 -12.65 -10.56
C VAL A 352 -2.87 -14.02 -10.96
N ASN A 353 -2.04 -14.60 -10.09
CA ASN A 353 -1.52 -15.93 -10.30
C ASN A 353 -2.66 -16.96 -10.31
N ASP A 354 -2.58 -17.94 -11.21
CA ASP A 354 -3.55 -19.02 -11.32
C ASP A 354 -3.72 -19.82 -10.00
N PHE A 355 -2.65 -19.97 -9.23
CA PHE A 355 -2.73 -20.56 -7.89
C PHE A 355 -3.59 -19.75 -6.94
N SER A 356 -3.52 -18.43 -6.97
CA SER A 356 -4.39 -17.58 -6.17
C SER A 356 -5.85 -17.75 -6.55
N VAL A 357 -6.13 -17.82 -7.85
CA VAL A 357 -7.50 -18.06 -8.35
C VAL A 357 -8.03 -19.42 -7.87
N ARG A 358 -7.20 -20.47 -7.94
CA ARG A 358 -7.55 -21.80 -7.42
C ARG A 358 -7.65 -21.84 -5.90
N ARG A 359 -6.82 -21.07 -5.20
CA ARG A 359 -6.87 -20.95 -3.73
C ARG A 359 -8.19 -20.35 -3.25
N PHE A 360 -8.83 -19.48 -4.07
CA PHE A 360 -10.23 -19.07 -3.85
C PHE A 360 -11.26 -20.17 -4.13
N GLY A 361 -10.84 -21.32 -4.63
CA GLY A 361 -11.73 -22.44 -4.94
C GLY A 361 -12.27 -22.44 -6.36
N TRP A 362 -11.77 -21.61 -7.27
CA TRP A 362 -12.21 -21.61 -8.67
C TRP A 362 -11.98 -22.98 -9.31
N PRO A 363 -13.06 -23.68 -9.76
CA PRO A 363 -12.95 -25.08 -10.16
C PRO A 363 -12.61 -25.28 -11.64
N LEU A 364 -12.69 -24.22 -12.46
CA LEU A 364 -12.44 -24.35 -13.90
C LEU A 364 -10.94 -24.27 -14.19
N GLY A 365 -10.52 -25.05 -15.15
CA GLY A 365 -9.18 -24.98 -15.73
C GLY A 365 -9.01 -23.73 -16.61
N PRO A 366 -7.98 -23.74 -17.48
CA PRO A 366 -7.74 -22.70 -18.46
C PRO A 366 -9.02 -22.32 -19.19
N GLN A 367 -9.24 -21.02 -19.35
CA GLN A 367 -10.41 -20.56 -20.08
C GLN A 367 -10.24 -20.90 -21.54
N ALA A 368 -11.07 -21.82 -22.06
CA ALA A 368 -11.21 -21.99 -23.48
C ALA A 368 -11.71 -20.67 -24.07
N ARG A 369 -11.09 -20.20 -25.12
CA ARG A 369 -11.55 -19.03 -25.89
C ARG A 369 -11.76 -19.40 -27.33
N GLU A 370 -12.70 -18.76 -27.97
CA GLU A 370 -12.96 -18.90 -29.39
C GLU A 370 -12.97 -17.53 -30.07
N ARG A 371 -12.79 -17.51 -31.38
CA ARG A 371 -12.87 -16.25 -32.12
C ARG A 371 -14.29 -15.74 -32.16
N ASN A 372 -14.44 -14.45 -31.86
CA ASN A 372 -15.72 -13.78 -32.08
C ASN A 372 -16.06 -13.83 -33.57
N ALA A 373 -17.20 -14.45 -33.91
CA ALA A 373 -17.64 -14.62 -35.28
C ALA A 373 -17.86 -13.28 -36.04
N ASN A 374 -18.03 -12.19 -35.31
CA ASN A 374 -18.20 -10.85 -35.89
C ASN A 374 -16.87 -10.11 -36.15
N PHE A 375 -15.74 -10.75 -35.85
CA PHE A 375 -14.44 -10.11 -36.04
C PHE A 375 -13.99 -10.14 -37.51
N ASP A 376 -13.71 -8.96 -38.05
CA ASP A 376 -13.12 -8.81 -39.38
C ASP A 376 -11.62 -8.48 -39.26
N PRO A 377 -10.73 -9.48 -39.53
CA PRO A 377 -9.30 -9.27 -39.46
C PRO A 377 -8.77 -8.24 -40.47
N SER A 378 -9.50 -7.98 -41.54
CA SER A 378 -9.09 -6.99 -42.55
C SER A 378 -9.25 -5.55 -42.07
N ALA A 379 -10.02 -5.34 -41.04
CA ALA A 379 -10.27 -4.03 -40.40
C ALA A 379 -9.15 -3.64 -39.40
N VAL A 380 -8.23 -4.53 -39.05
CA VAL A 380 -7.24 -4.30 -37.98
C VAL A 380 -5.91 -3.82 -38.56
N SER A 381 -5.31 -2.81 -37.93
CA SER A 381 -4.01 -2.24 -38.31
C SER A 381 -3.19 -1.77 -37.10
N GLY A 382 -1.90 -1.47 -37.37
CA GLY A 382 -0.99 -0.98 -36.33
C GLY A 382 -0.62 -2.04 -35.30
N ARG A 383 -0.37 -1.64 -34.07
CA ARG A 383 -0.04 -2.57 -32.97
C ARG A 383 -1.15 -3.57 -32.65
N PHE A 384 -2.34 -3.30 -33.12
CA PHE A 384 -3.51 -4.16 -32.96
C PHE A 384 -3.71 -5.10 -34.17
N ALA A 385 -2.80 -5.13 -35.12
CA ALA A 385 -2.92 -5.90 -36.37
C ALA A 385 -2.72 -7.40 -36.19
N SER A 386 -2.29 -7.87 -35.01
CA SER A 386 -2.16 -9.28 -34.74
C SER A 386 -3.52 -9.93 -34.56
N ILE A 387 -3.91 -10.71 -35.52
CA ILE A 387 -5.13 -11.54 -35.53
C ILE A 387 -5.20 -12.47 -34.28
N ASP A 388 -4.05 -12.86 -33.75
CA ASP A 388 -3.97 -13.77 -32.62
C ASP A 388 -4.35 -13.08 -31.31
N ASN A 389 -4.41 -11.78 -31.31
CA ASN A 389 -4.63 -10.98 -30.13
C ASN A 389 -6.05 -10.44 -29.99
N PHE A 390 -6.98 -10.58 -31.01
CA PHE A 390 -8.24 -9.85 -30.94
C PHE A 390 -9.29 -10.25 -31.99
N PRO A 391 -10.61 -10.11 -31.67
CA PRO A 391 -11.22 -10.31 -30.37
C PRO A 391 -11.51 -11.77 -30.11
N TRP A 392 -11.33 -12.15 -28.89
CA TRP A 392 -11.71 -13.46 -28.41
C TRP A 392 -13.01 -13.37 -27.62
N THR A 393 -13.72 -14.48 -27.51
CA THR A 393 -14.87 -14.66 -26.64
C THR A 393 -14.79 -16.01 -25.93
N LEU A 394 -15.51 -16.16 -24.86
CA LEU A 394 -15.64 -17.45 -24.20
C LEU A 394 -16.72 -18.28 -24.87
N PRO A 395 -16.54 -19.61 -24.98
CA PRO A 395 -17.61 -20.52 -25.37
C PRO A 395 -18.85 -20.37 -24.46
N ALA A 396 -20.03 -20.48 -25.05
CA ALA A 396 -21.28 -20.24 -24.32
C ALA A 396 -21.49 -21.15 -23.12
N ASP A 397 -21.04 -22.41 -23.23
CA ASP A 397 -21.09 -23.38 -22.12
C ASP A 397 -20.14 -23.00 -20.98
N PHE A 398 -18.96 -22.48 -21.30
CA PHE A 398 -18.02 -21.97 -20.29
C PHE A 398 -18.57 -20.73 -19.57
N VAL A 399 -19.21 -19.81 -20.31
CA VAL A 399 -19.89 -18.64 -19.73
C VAL A 399 -21.02 -19.07 -18.79
N ALA A 400 -21.88 -20.00 -19.25
CA ALA A 400 -22.96 -20.52 -18.42
C ALA A 400 -22.45 -21.22 -17.15
N ARG A 401 -21.36 -21.97 -17.25
CA ARG A 401 -20.74 -22.63 -16.08
C ARG A 401 -20.09 -21.61 -15.13
N SER A 402 -19.41 -20.59 -15.65
CA SER A 402 -18.84 -19.51 -14.84
C SER A 402 -19.93 -18.78 -14.06
N GLN A 403 -21.06 -18.47 -14.70
CA GLN A 403 -22.20 -17.85 -14.03
C GLN A 403 -22.78 -18.75 -12.94
N GLN A 404 -22.95 -20.04 -13.23
CA GLN A 404 -23.47 -21.00 -12.25
C GLN A 404 -22.57 -21.10 -11.00
N ILE A 405 -21.23 -21.08 -11.17
CA ILE A 405 -20.29 -21.09 -10.04
C ILE A 405 -20.52 -19.86 -9.15
N ARG A 406 -20.70 -18.68 -9.76
CA ARG A 406 -20.96 -17.43 -9.03
C ARG A 406 -22.31 -17.49 -8.30
N ASP A 407 -23.36 -17.86 -8.99
CA ASP A 407 -24.73 -17.91 -8.44
C ASP A 407 -24.84 -18.92 -7.27
N ASN A 408 -24.19 -20.07 -7.42
CA ASN A 408 -24.18 -21.10 -6.40
C ASN A 408 -23.11 -20.91 -5.32
N LYS A 409 -22.24 -19.87 -5.44
CA LYS A 409 -21.11 -19.62 -4.53
C LYS A 409 -20.22 -20.88 -4.37
N GLU A 410 -19.90 -21.54 -5.48
CA GLU A 410 -19.08 -22.75 -5.50
C GLU A 410 -17.59 -22.46 -5.23
N CYS A 411 -17.18 -21.20 -5.27
CA CYS A 411 -15.88 -20.70 -4.83
C CYS A 411 -16.10 -19.50 -3.91
N ASP A 412 -15.03 -19.03 -3.27
CA ASP A 412 -15.08 -17.86 -2.41
C ASP A 412 -15.47 -16.61 -3.22
N PRO A 413 -16.58 -15.92 -2.87
CA PRO A 413 -17.07 -14.76 -3.63
C PRO A 413 -16.09 -13.58 -3.67
N ARG A 414 -15.14 -13.51 -2.73
CA ARG A 414 -14.09 -12.48 -2.69
C ARG A 414 -13.16 -12.54 -3.90
N LEU A 415 -13.09 -13.68 -4.60
CA LEU A 415 -12.41 -13.78 -5.88
C LEU A 415 -12.86 -12.68 -6.85
N PHE A 416 -14.17 -12.44 -6.95
CA PHE A 416 -14.73 -11.51 -7.92
C PHE A 416 -14.71 -10.04 -7.48
N ILE A 417 -14.45 -9.79 -6.20
CA ILE A 417 -14.13 -8.45 -5.69
C ILE A 417 -12.66 -8.11 -5.98
N SER A 418 -11.79 -9.10 -5.77
CA SER A 418 -10.34 -8.90 -5.88
C SER A 418 -9.82 -9.01 -7.31
N CYS A 419 -10.53 -9.75 -8.16
CA CYS A 419 -10.08 -10.16 -9.48
C CYS A 419 -11.19 -10.05 -10.51
N ALA A 420 -10.85 -9.60 -11.72
CA ALA A 420 -11.73 -9.58 -12.88
C ALA A 420 -11.43 -10.78 -13.79
N GLN A 421 -12.48 -11.50 -14.19
CA GLN A 421 -12.38 -12.62 -15.12
C GLN A 421 -12.33 -12.11 -16.57
N PRO A 422 -11.31 -12.44 -17.36
CA PRO A 422 -11.20 -11.98 -18.73
C PRO A 422 -12.36 -12.52 -19.58
N TYR A 423 -12.83 -11.69 -20.52
CA TYR A 423 -13.92 -11.97 -21.47
C TYR A 423 -15.27 -12.32 -20.82
N PHE A 424 -15.39 -12.21 -19.51
CA PHE A 424 -16.60 -12.49 -18.75
C PHE A 424 -17.09 -11.25 -17.99
N ASP A 425 -16.20 -10.67 -17.16
CA ASP A 425 -16.57 -9.50 -16.38
C ASP A 425 -16.66 -8.26 -17.27
N THR A 426 -17.78 -7.58 -17.18
CA THR A 426 -17.97 -6.26 -17.76
C THR A 426 -17.79 -5.20 -16.70
N LEU A 427 -17.17 -4.11 -17.08
CA LEU A 427 -16.85 -2.98 -16.22
C LEU A 427 -17.52 -1.75 -16.82
N ILE A 428 -18.09 -0.90 -15.99
CA ILE A 428 -18.76 0.32 -16.43
C ILE A 428 -17.80 1.49 -16.23
N ASP A 429 -17.39 2.13 -17.32
CA ASP A 429 -16.50 3.27 -17.27
C ASP A 429 -17.18 4.55 -16.78
N SER A 430 -16.39 5.62 -16.52
CA SER A 430 -16.88 6.92 -16.04
C SER A 430 -17.92 7.60 -16.96
N ARG A 431 -18.11 7.08 -18.16
CA ARG A 431 -19.10 7.55 -19.14
C ARG A 431 -20.36 6.69 -19.14
N GLY A 432 -20.43 5.66 -18.28
CA GLY A 432 -21.50 4.68 -18.26
C GLY A 432 -21.42 3.66 -19.40
N MET A 433 -20.25 3.51 -20.05
CA MET A 433 -20.03 2.54 -21.11
C MET A 433 -19.58 1.20 -20.55
N GLU A 434 -20.21 0.14 -21.01
CA GLU A 434 -19.81 -1.23 -20.69
C GLU A 434 -18.56 -1.60 -21.49
N THR A 435 -17.52 -2.03 -20.77
CA THR A 435 -16.24 -2.45 -21.32
C THR A 435 -15.90 -3.85 -20.87
N TRP A 436 -15.22 -4.59 -21.70
CA TRP A 436 -14.76 -5.93 -21.39
C TRP A 436 -13.24 -5.94 -21.15
N TYR A 437 -12.85 -6.78 -20.21
CA TYR A 437 -11.48 -7.04 -19.94
C TYR A 437 -10.89 -8.03 -20.96
N ASP A 438 -9.84 -7.63 -21.66
CA ASP A 438 -9.11 -8.46 -22.62
C ASP A 438 -7.61 -8.52 -22.29
N LEU A 439 -7.13 -9.71 -21.98
CA LEU A 439 -5.71 -10.00 -21.73
C LEU A 439 -4.81 -9.88 -22.94
N SER A 440 -5.37 -9.82 -24.16
CA SER A 440 -4.57 -9.91 -25.39
C SER A 440 -3.61 -8.76 -25.61
N PHE A 441 -3.81 -7.65 -24.89
CA PHE A 441 -2.97 -6.46 -25.00
C PHE A 441 -1.80 -6.41 -24.02
N THR A 442 -1.72 -7.32 -23.11
CA THR A 442 -0.57 -7.35 -22.22
C THR A 442 0.65 -7.88 -22.96
N GLU A 443 1.84 -7.42 -22.62
CA GLU A 443 3.10 -7.94 -23.12
C GLU A 443 3.31 -9.43 -22.81
N ALA A 444 2.48 -10.01 -21.98
CA ALA A 444 2.36 -11.43 -21.77
C ALA A 444 2.31 -12.23 -23.07
N SER A 445 1.78 -11.63 -24.13
CA SER A 445 1.80 -12.22 -25.46
C SER A 445 3.19 -12.51 -26.00
N THR A 446 4.16 -11.69 -25.65
CA THR A 446 5.54 -11.84 -26.08
C THR A 446 6.32 -12.85 -25.25
N LEU A 447 5.83 -13.19 -24.08
CA LEU A 447 6.48 -14.07 -23.11
C LEU A 447 6.02 -15.53 -23.21
N GLY A 448 5.11 -15.86 -24.15
CA GLY A 448 4.62 -17.22 -24.34
C GLY A 448 3.78 -17.77 -23.20
N LEU A 449 3.31 -16.89 -22.32
CA LEU A 449 2.39 -17.26 -21.23
C LEU A 449 1.05 -17.70 -21.81
N ASP A 450 0.47 -18.74 -21.24
CA ASP A 450 -0.89 -19.13 -21.57
C ASP A 450 -1.87 -18.11 -20.99
N LYS A 451 -2.24 -17.14 -21.84
CA LYS A 451 -3.05 -15.96 -21.50
C LYS A 451 -4.47 -16.28 -21.06
N HIS A 452 -4.87 -17.54 -21.15
CA HIS A 452 -6.24 -17.97 -20.92
C HIS A 452 -6.54 -18.22 -19.44
N LEU A 453 -5.49 -18.23 -18.60
CA LEU A 453 -5.57 -18.63 -17.22
C LEU A 453 -5.72 -17.47 -16.23
N TYR A 454 -5.33 -16.26 -16.64
CA TYR A 454 -5.07 -15.22 -15.66
C TYR A 454 -6.25 -14.26 -15.52
N PHE A 455 -6.72 -14.15 -14.27
CA PHE A 455 -7.57 -13.05 -13.85
C PHE A 455 -6.75 -11.78 -13.71
N ALA A 456 -7.39 -10.61 -13.90
CA ALA A 456 -6.75 -9.33 -13.64
C ALA A 456 -6.98 -8.88 -12.20
N PRO A 457 -6.09 -8.04 -11.65
CA PRO A 457 -6.38 -7.28 -10.44
C PRO A 457 -7.61 -6.40 -10.65
N ARG A 458 -8.43 -6.25 -9.60
CA ARG A 458 -9.62 -5.40 -9.62
C ARG A 458 -9.58 -4.34 -8.52
N LYS A 459 -9.19 -4.68 -7.29
CA LYS A 459 -9.03 -3.71 -6.20
C LYS A 459 -8.04 -2.62 -6.61
N PHE A 460 -8.33 -1.36 -6.31
CA PHE A 460 -7.50 -0.17 -6.55
C PHE A 460 -7.14 0.12 -8.02
N THR A 461 -7.85 -0.45 -8.97
CA THR A 461 -7.48 -0.34 -10.39
C THR A 461 -8.30 0.68 -11.19
N ASN A 462 -9.22 1.40 -10.58
CA ASN A 462 -10.16 2.32 -11.25
C ASN A 462 -10.98 1.68 -12.38
N LEU A 463 -11.16 0.38 -12.38
CA LEU A 463 -11.95 -0.31 -13.39
C LEU A 463 -13.44 -0.10 -13.19
N ASP A 464 -13.83 0.08 -11.94
CA ASP A 464 -15.20 0.31 -11.51
C ASP A 464 -15.27 1.66 -10.79
N GLY A 465 -16.26 2.47 -11.11
CA GLY A 465 -16.49 3.72 -10.40
C GLY A 465 -16.33 4.99 -11.23
N PRO A 466 -16.63 6.14 -10.61
CA PRO A 466 -16.75 7.42 -11.32
C PRO A 466 -15.44 7.99 -11.84
N GLU A 467 -14.30 7.54 -11.31
CA GLU A 467 -12.98 8.02 -11.74
C GLU A 467 -12.30 7.12 -12.77
N SER A 468 -12.97 6.08 -13.26
CA SER A 468 -12.37 5.19 -14.23
C SER A 468 -11.85 5.97 -15.44
N ALA A 469 -10.58 5.83 -15.72
CA ALA A 469 -9.92 6.52 -16.82
C ALA A 469 -8.66 5.77 -17.24
N LEU A 470 -8.27 5.99 -18.49
CA LEU A 470 -7.11 5.35 -19.08
C LEU A 470 -5.81 5.83 -18.40
N ASN A 471 -5.02 4.88 -17.88
CA ASN A 471 -3.62 5.07 -17.53
C ASN A 471 -3.35 6.28 -16.62
N MET A 472 -4.23 6.52 -15.66
CA MET A 472 -4.20 7.71 -14.82
C MET A 472 -4.06 7.33 -13.34
N SER A 473 -3.84 8.32 -12.50
CA SER A 473 -3.82 8.14 -11.06
C SER A 473 -5.21 7.81 -10.52
N SER A 474 -5.26 7.14 -9.38
CA SER A 474 -6.47 6.82 -8.64
C SER A 474 -6.63 7.72 -7.42
N GLY A 475 -7.88 8.11 -7.14
CA GLY A 475 -8.27 8.66 -5.85
C GLY A 475 -8.75 7.60 -4.86
N ALA A 476 -8.65 6.31 -5.18
CA ALA A 476 -9.05 5.27 -4.24
C ALA A 476 -8.15 5.28 -2.99
N ASN A 477 -8.77 5.44 -1.82
CA ASN A 477 -8.08 5.40 -0.54
C ASN A 477 -7.51 4.02 -0.23
N TYR A 478 -6.42 3.98 0.55
CA TYR A 478 -5.86 2.72 1.05
C TYR A 478 -6.31 2.48 2.49
N PRO A 479 -7.20 1.49 2.75
CA PRO A 479 -7.59 1.13 4.10
C PRO A 479 -6.45 0.39 4.82
N ILE A 480 -5.80 1.07 5.75
CA ILE A 480 -4.68 0.52 6.52
C ILE A 480 -5.17 -0.25 7.74
N ILE A 481 -6.28 0.21 8.33
CA ILE A 481 -6.86 -0.40 9.54
C ILE A 481 -8.36 -0.52 9.33
N ARG A 482 -8.85 -1.76 9.19
CA ARG A 482 -10.27 -2.04 9.04
C ARG A 482 -10.72 -3.20 9.95
N LEU A 483 -11.97 -3.19 10.33
CA LEU A 483 -12.52 -4.06 11.37
C LEU A 483 -12.37 -5.55 11.03
N ALA A 484 -12.55 -5.95 9.77
CA ALA A 484 -12.38 -7.36 9.36
C ALA A 484 -10.96 -7.86 9.61
N ASP A 485 -9.93 -7.04 9.31
CA ASP A 485 -8.54 -7.35 9.64
C ASP A 485 -8.36 -7.56 11.15
N LEU A 486 -8.88 -6.63 11.95
CA LEU A 486 -8.79 -6.71 13.42
C LEU A 486 -9.55 -7.91 13.99
N TYR A 487 -10.70 -8.28 13.42
CA TYR A 487 -11.43 -9.50 13.81
C TYR A 487 -10.60 -10.76 13.60
N LEU A 488 -9.92 -10.85 12.46
CA LEU A 488 -9.08 -12.00 12.13
C LEU A 488 -7.78 -12.03 12.95
N LEU A 489 -7.19 -10.87 13.27
CA LEU A 489 -6.06 -10.78 14.21
C LEU A 489 -6.47 -11.19 15.63
N TYR A 490 -7.66 -10.81 16.08
CA TYR A 490 -8.19 -11.26 17.37
C TYR A 490 -8.44 -12.77 17.39
N ALA A 491 -9.05 -13.30 16.32
CA ALA A 491 -9.25 -14.74 16.20
C ALA A 491 -7.92 -15.51 16.32
N GLU A 492 -6.87 -15.02 15.68
CA GLU A 492 -5.53 -15.58 15.80
C GLU A 492 -4.99 -15.49 17.24
N ALA A 493 -5.08 -14.31 17.85
CA ALA A 493 -4.56 -14.06 19.20
C ALA A 493 -5.22 -14.97 20.26
N VAL A 494 -6.50 -15.30 20.11
CA VAL A 494 -7.24 -16.12 21.08
C VAL A 494 -7.41 -17.58 20.67
N ALA A 495 -6.93 -17.99 19.49
CA ALA A 495 -7.18 -19.32 18.92
C ALA A 495 -6.83 -20.48 19.88
N GLN A 496 -5.71 -20.37 20.58
CA GLN A 496 -5.26 -21.40 21.51
C GLN A 496 -6.04 -21.40 22.84
N SER A 497 -6.38 -20.21 23.36
CA SER A 497 -7.01 -20.06 24.67
C SER A 497 -8.54 -20.13 24.62
N LYS A 498 -9.13 -19.63 23.53
CA LYS A 498 -10.59 -19.52 23.35
C LYS A 498 -10.98 -19.93 21.91
N PRO A 499 -10.77 -21.18 21.47
CA PRO A 499 -10.95 -21.58 20.06
C PRO A 499 -12.37 -21.35 19.52
N ALA A 500 -13.40 -21.49 20.35
CA ALA A 500 -14.78 -21.21 19.94
C ALA A 500 -15.02 -19.71 19.68
N VAL A 501 -14.38 -18.83 20.44
CA VAL A 501 -14.43 -17.38 20.19
C VAL A 501 -13.68 -17.04 18.91
N ALA A 502 -12.50 -17.60 18.73
CA ALA A 502 -11.74 -17.44 17.48
C ALA A 502 -12.56 -17.84 16.26
N LEU A 503 -13.19 -19.01 16.31
CA LEU A 503 -14.03 -19.52 15.23
C LEU A 503 -15.22 -18.58 14.92
N GLU A 504 -15.85 -18.01 15.94
CA GLU A 504 -16.96 -17.06 15.71
C GLU A 504 -16.48 -15.78 15.02
N TYR A 505 -15.32 -15.23 15.40
CA TYR A 505 -14.79 -14.04 14.74
C TYR A 505 -14.37 -14.31 13.29
N VAL A 506 -13.83 -15.47 13.00
CA VAL A 506 -13.60 -15.96 11.63
C VAL A 506 -14.92 -16.05 10.86
N ASN A 507 -15.93 -16.72 11.45
CA ASN A 507 -17.23 -16.90 10.81
C ASN A 507 -17.96 -15.58 10.55
N LYS A 508 -17.79 -14.53 11.36
CA LYS A 508 -18.34 -13.20 11.08
C LYS A 508 -17.84 -12.64 9.75
N VAL A 509 -16.53 -12.73 9.50
CA VAL A 509 -15.93 -12.26 8.24
C VAL A 509 -16.35 -13.17 7.08
N HIS A 510 -16.34 -14.47 7.29
CA HIS A 510 -16.74 -15.46 6.29
C HIS A 510 -18.21 -15.32 5.86
N ARG A 511 -19.13 -15.13 6.82
CA ARG A 511 -20.56 -14.89 6.54
C ARG A 511 -20.75 -13.67 5.66
N ARG A 512 -20.06 -12.55 5.98
CA ARG A 512 -20.09 -11.35 5.17
C ARG A 512 -19.58 -11.62 3.74
N ALA A 513 -18.49 -12.37 3.58
CA ALA A 513 -17.95 -12.73 2.27
C ALA A 513 -18.95 -13.53 1.42
N TYR A 514 -19.81 -14.29 2.06
CA TYR A 514 -20.90 -15.03 1.40
C TYR A 514 -22.24 -14.29 1.38
N GLY A 515 -22.26 -12.97 1.65
CA GLY A 515 -23.45 -12.13 1.60
C GLY A 515 -24.49 -12.48 2.67
N CYS A 516 -24.04 -13.04 3.81
CA CYS A 516 -24.87 -13.34 4.96
C CYS A 516 -24.68 -12.28 6.05
N ASP A 517 -25.64 -12.19 6.98
CA ASP A 517 -25.48 -11.37 8.18
C ASP A 517 -24.33 -11.89 9.03
N PRO A 518 -23.30 -11.05 9.33
CA PRO A 518 -22.15 -11.46 10.13
C PRO A 518 -22.48 -11.99 11.51
N SER A 519 -23.59 -11.55 12.10
CA SER A 519 -24.01 -11.88 13.47
C SER A 519 -24.87 -13.14 13.58
N THR A 520 -25.36 -13.68 12.45
CA THR A 520 -26.28 -14.81 12.40
C THR A 520 -25.61 -16.03 11.81
N PRO A 521 -25.61 -17.20 12.49
CA PRO A 521 -25.07 -18.44 11.94
C PRO A 521 -25.63 -18.78 10.55
N SER A 522 -24.76 -19.21 9.66
CA SER A 522 -25.10 -19.49 8.26
C SER A 522 -24.69 -20.91 7.84
N PRO A 523 -25.24 -21.43 6.72
CA PRO A 523 -24.80 -22.71 6.16
C PRO A 523 -23.32 -22.72 5.73
N TYR A 524 -22.72 -21.55 5.53
CA TYR A 524 -21.33 -21.39 5.12
C TYR A 524 -20.33 -21.41 6.29
N ASP A 525 -20.82 -21.38 7.54
CA ASP A 525 -19.96 -21.36 8.74
C ASP A 525 -18.99 -22.52 8.78
N TYR A 526 -17.72 -22.22 9.03
CA TYR A 526 -16.74 -23.22 9.44
C TYR A 526 -17.17 -23.87 10.75
N LYS A 527 -16.87 -25.15 10.90
CA LYS A 527 -17.22 -25.93 12.09
C LYS A 527 -16.04 -26.07 13.05
N SER A 528 -14.83 -25.87 12.57
CA SER A 528 -13.61 -25.86 13.36
C SER A 528 -12.56 -24.94 12.73
N LEU A 529 -11.51 -24.59 13.47
CA LEU A 529 -10.38 -23.81 12.96
C LEU A 529 -9.48 -24.56 11.98
N THR A 530 -9.72 -25.87 11.82
CA THR A 530 -8.97 -26.76 10.92
C THR A 530 -9.82 -27.31 9.79
N ASP A 531 -11.00 -26.73 9.55
CA ASP A 531 -11.84 -27.12 8.40
C ASP A 531 -11.06 -26.90 7.10
N ALA A 532 -11.25 -27.82 6.16
CA ALA A 532 -10.74 -27.61 4.81
C ALA A 532 -11.46 -26.43 4.17
N THR A 533 -10.71 -25.46 3.70
CA THR A 533 -11.23 -24.27 3.01
C THR A 533 -11.52 -24.56 1.54
N CYS A 534 -12.17 -23.65 0.82
CA CYS A 534 -12.34 -23.73 -0.64
C CYS A 534 -10.99 -23.96 -1.35
N ALA A 535 -9.93 -23.34 -0.86
CA ALA A 535 -8.57 -23.53 -1.34
C ALA A 535 -8.06 -24.97 -1.22
N ALA A 536 -8.53 -25.70 -0.22
CA ALA A 536 -8.07 -27.06 0.06
C ALA A 536 -8.53 -28.09 -0.96
N ALA A 537 -9.58 -27.81 -1.68
CA ALA A 537 -10.16 -28.80 -2.61
C ALA A 537 -9.21 -29.30 -3.70
N GLY A 538 -8.07 -28.63 -3.89
CA GLY A 538 -7.06 -28.98 -4.89
C GLY A 538 -5.63 -29.16 -4.40
N ASN A 539 -5.27 -28.74 -3.18
CA ASN A 539 -3.88 -28.79 -2.71
C ASN A 539 -3.78 -29.04 -1.20
N SER A 540 -3.84 -30.29 -0.79
CA SER A 540 -3.69 -30.71 0.62
C SER A 540 -2.32 -30.39 1.23
N ALA A 541 -1.34 -30.00 0.43
CA ALA A 541 -0.01 -29.59 0.90
C ALA A 541 0.05 -28.11 1.28
N ASP A 542 -0.95 -27.32 0.94
CA ASP A 542 -1.04 -25.92 1.31
C ASP A 542 -1.47 -25.78 2.79
N VAL A 543 -0.67 -25.08 3.58
CA VAL A 543 -0.97 -24.87 5.01
C VAL A 543 -2.31 -24.17 5.22
N LEU A 544 -2.72 -23.29 4.30
CA LEU A 544 -4.02 -22.60 4.36
C LEU A 544 -5.20 -23.58 4.22
N ALA A 545 -4.98 -24.73 3.61
CA ALA A 545 -5.98 -25.76 3.49
C ALA A 545 -6.46 -26.33 4.84
N HIS A 546 -5.65 -26.21 5.87
CA HIS A 546 -5.89 -26.79 7.19
C HIS A 546 -5.88 -25.74 8.32
N ASP A 547 -5.86 -24.45 7.97
CA ASP A 547 -5.86 -23.34 8.91
C ASP A 547 -6.80 -22.24 8.42
N VAL A 548 -8.00 -22.25 8.98
CA VAL A 548 -9.08 -21.36 8.57
C VAL A 548 -8.74 -19.89 8.83
N ILE A 549 -8.00 -19.60 9.90
CA ILE A 549 -7.58 -18.21 10.19
C ILE A 549 -6.64 -17.70 9.11
N LYS A 550 -5.64 -18.50 8.72
CA LYS A 550 -4.70 -18.11 7.66
C LYS A 550 -5.40 -17.94 6.31
N TYR A 551 -6.32 -18.84 5.99
CA TYR A 551 -7.09 -18.73 4.76
C TYR A 551 -7.97 -17.48 4.74
N GLU A 552 -8.73 -17.23 5.81
CA GLU A 552 -9.61 -16.06 5.87
C GLU A 552 -8.81 -14.74 5.80
N ARG A 553 -7.68 -14.67 6.47
CA ARG A 553 -6.79 -13.50 6.35
C ARG A 553 -6.29 -13.31 4.92
N TRP A 554 -5.82 -14.39 4.29
CA TRP A 554 -5.35 -14.33 2.90
C TRP A 554 -6.47 -13.89 1.95
N ALA A 555 -7.64 -14.52 2.01
CA ALA A 555 -8.75 -14.25 1.11
C ALA A 555 -9.35 -12.85 1.32
N GLU A 556 -9.47 -12.43 2.57
CA GLU A 556 -10.04 -11.14 2.95
C GLU A 556 -9.12 -9.98 2.56
N MET A 557 -7.82 -10.12 2.83
CA MET A 557 -6.82 -9.09 2.63
C MET A 557 -6.11 -9.20 1.27
N PHE A 558 -6.56 -10.09 0.39
CA PHE A 558 -5.96 -10.28 -0.93
C PHE A 558 -5.91 -8.97 -1.71
N ALA A 559 -4.75 -8.65 -2.29
CA ALA A 559 -4.45 -7.41 -3.00
C ALA A 559 -4.54 -6.11 -2.17
N GLU A 560 -4.52 -6.20 -0.83
CA GLU A 560 -4.46 -5.04 0.07
C GLU A 560 -3.06 -4.81 0.67
N GLY A 561 -2.06 -5.56 0.22
CA GLY A 561 -0.68 -5.41 0.68
C GLY A 561 -0.43 -5.88 2.12
N GLN A 562 -1.23 -6.82 2.63
CA GLN A 562 -1.11 -7.32 4.00
C GLN A 562 -0.46 -8.72 4.07
N TRP A 563 -0.47 -9.48 2.97
CA TRP A 563 -0.04 -10.88 2.97
C TRP A 563 1.43 -11.07 3.36
N TRP A 564 2.31 -10.21 2.88
CA TRP A 564 3.73 -10.25 3.25
C TRP A 564 3.96 -10.14 4.76
N TYR A 565 3.17 -9.29 5.45
CA TYR A 565 3.22 -9.14 6.90
C TYR A 565 2.87 -10.45 7.60
N ASP A 566 1.85 -11.15 7.11
CA ASP A 566 1.40 -12.44 7.65
C ASP A 566 2.38 -13.58 7.33
N VAL A 567 2.88 -13.66 6.10
CA VAL A 567 3.87 -14.65 5.67
C VAL A 567 5.12 -14.60 6.55
N ARG A 568 5.61 -13.38 6.83
CA ARG A 568 6.75 -13.18 7.73
C ARG A 568 6.43 -13.60 9.16
N ARG A 569 5.33 -13.12 9.70
CA ARG A 569 4.94 -13.35 11.08
C ARG A 569 4.70 -14.83 11.38
N TRP A 570 4.14 -15.56 10.42
CA TRP A 570 3.89 -17.00 10.53
C TRP A 570 5.03 -17.87 10.04
N GLU A 571 6.05 -17.30 9.44
CA GLU A 571 7.20 -18.02 8.88
C GLU A 571 6.82 -19.09 7.85
N ILE A 572 5.78 -18.83 7.04
CA ILE A 572 5.22 -19.78 6.07
C ILE A 572 5.78 -19.65 4.65
N LEU A 573 6.85 -18.88 4.44
CA LEU A 573 7.45 -18.73 3.11
C LEU A 573 7.83 -20.08 2.45
N PRO A 574 8.32 -21.11 3.17
CA PRO A 574 8.55 -22.42 2.57
C PRO A 574 7.29 -23.10 2.02
N ASN A 575 6.11 -22.81 2.60
CA ASN A 575 4.84 -23.24 2.06
C ASN A 575 4.50 -22.49 0.77
N GLU A 576 4.66 -21.16 0.79
CA GLU A 576 4.36 -20.31 -0.37
C GLU A 576 5.20 -20.71 -1.60
N VAL A 577 6.49 -20.97 -1.40
CA VAL A 577 7.38 -21.46 -2.48
C VAL A 577 6.90 -22.80 -3.08
N LYS A 578 6.30 -23.67 -2.28
CA LYS A 578 5.75 -24.96 -2.76
C LYS A 578 4.43 -24.79 -3.48
N VAL A 579 3.59 -23.87 -3.01
CA VAL A 579 2.26 -23.60 -3.59
C VAL A 579 2.40 -22.87 -4.93
N TYR A 580 3.41 -21.98 -5.06
CA TYR A 580 3.69 -21.20 -6.27
C TYR A 580 5.01 -21.66 -6.92
N PRO A 581 5.10 -22.89 -7.44
CA PRO A 581 6.37 -23.55 -7.79
C PRO A 581 7.08 -22.93 -8.98
N THR A 582 6.39 -22.17 -9.82
CA THR A 582 6.97 -21.56 -11.01
C THR A 582 6.38 -20.18 -11.24
N SER A 583 7.22 -19.16 -11.17
CA SER A 583 6.94 -17.94 -11.91
C SER A 583 7.41 -18.12 -13.34
N THR A 584 6.88 -17.36 -14.27
CA THR A 584 7.31 -17.34 -15.68
C THR A 584 8.78 -16.96 -15.84
N TYR A 585 9.37 -16.39 -14.80
CA TYR A 585 10.75 -15.87 -14.79
C TYR A 585 11.71 -16.75 -13.97
N GLY A 586 11.30 -17.92 -13.59
CA GLY A 586 12.08 -18.88 -12.83
C GLY A 586 11.30 -19.52 -11.69
N THR A 587 11.90 -20.48 -11.03
CA THR A 587 11.41 -21.03 -9.78
C THR A 587 11.69 -20.04 -8.67
N ALA A 588 10.65 -19.70 -7.90
CA ALA A 588 10.86 -19.04 -6.62
C ALA A 588 11.61 -20.02 -5.70
N GLU A 589 12.81 -19.65 -5.29
CA GLU A 589 13.62 -20.48 -4.41
C GLU A 589 13.58 -19.92 -2.99
N TYR A 590 13.34 -20.80 -2.01
CA TYR A 590 13.49 -20.42 -0.62
C TYR A 590 14.97 -20.20 -0.28
N LEU A 591 15.30 -18.97 0.06
CA LEU A 591 16.67 -18.53 0.32
C LEU A 591 17.03 -18.49 1.82
N GLY A 592 16.27 -19.18 2.67
CA GLY A 592 16.46 -19.18 4.12
C GLY A 592 15.99 -17.88 4.79
N GLU A 593 16.65 -17.51 5.90
CA GLU A 593 16.28 -16.31 6.68
C GLU A 593 16.32 -15.03 5.84
N ARG A 594 17.22 -14.95 4.87
CA ARG A 594 17.34 -13.83 3.93
C ARG A 594 16.04 -13.47 3.23
N ALA A 595 15.24 -14.48 2.85
CA ALA A 595 14.01 -14.26 2.09
C ALA A 595 12.91 -13.56 2.89
N TYR A 596 13.02 -13.49 4.21
CA TYR A 596 12.07 -12.79 5.08
C TYR A 596 12.36 -11.31 5.30
N ALA A 597 13.46 -10.78 4.78
CA ALA A 597 13.81 -9.37 4.91
C ALA A 597 14.25 -8.80 3.57
N GLN A 598 13.92 -7.56 3.31
CA GLN A 598 14.48 -6.86 2.17
C GLN A 598 15.88 -6.34 2.53
N PRO A 599 16.81 -6.26 1.58
CA PRO A 599 18.14 -5.72 1.87
C PRO A 599 18.07 -4.22 2.17
N ILE A 600 18.98 -3.76 3.01
CA ILE A 600 19.22 -2.32 3.11
C ILE A 600 19.87 -1.87 1.78
N PRO A 601 19.38 -0.81 1.14
CA PRO A 601 19.96 -0.31 -0.11
C PRO A 601 21.45 0.01 0.03
N LEU A 602 22.24 -0.35 -0.98
CA LEU A 602 23.70 -0.12 -0.96
C LEU A 602 24.05 1.35 -0.78
N THR A 603 23.30 2.24 -1.41
CA THR A 603 23.46 3.70 -1.31
C THR A 603 23.30 4.21 0.12
N GLU A 604 22.42 3.61 0.92
CA GLU A 604 22.26 3.97 2.32
C GLU A 604 23.45 3.48 3.17
N ILE A 605 23.93 2.27 2.92
CA ILE A 605 25.12 1.74 3.61
C ILE A 605 26.33 2.64 3.34
N GLU A 606 26.50 3.09 2.10
CA GLU A 606 27.57 4.00 1.70
C GLU A 606 27.44 5.37 2.37
N ARG A 607 26.24 5.95 2.45
CA ARG A 607 25.96 7.21 3.16
C ARG A 607 26.35 7.16 4.63
N TYR A 608 26.16 6.02 5.28
CA TYR A 608 26.53 5.80 6.69
C TYR A 608 27.99 5.39 6.87
N ASN A 609 28.84 5.56 5.85
CA ASN A 609 30.27 5.17 5.90
C ASN A 609 30.49 3.72 6.39
N GLY A 610 29.57 2.81 6.07
CA GLY A 610 29.63 1.41 6.50
C GLY A 610 29.17 1.15 7.96
N ASN A 611 28.68 2.16 8.67
CA ASN A 611 28.16 1.99 10.03
C ASN A 611 26.76 1.36 10.05
N LEU A 612 26.01 1.45 8.96
CA LEU A 612 24.71 0.81 8.82
C LEU A 612 24.92 -0.66 8.40
N LYS A 613 24.60 -1.58 9.28
CA LYS A 613 24.78 -3.02 9.01
C LYS A 613 23.73 -3.54 8.04
N GLN A 614 24.18 -4.33 7.07
CA GLN A 614 23.30 -5.06 6.16
C GLN A 614 22.60 -6.23 6.85
N ASN A 615 21.49 -6.67 6.29
CA ASN A 615 20.83 -7.91 6.66
C ASN A 615 21.71 -9.12 6.28
N THR A 616 21.70 -10.15 7.12
CA THR A 616 22.47 -11.38 6.89
C THR A 616 22.10 -12.02 5.55
N GLY A 617 23.08 -12.37 4.76
CA GLY A 617 22.89 -13.02 3.45
C GLY A 617 22.88 -12.06 2.24
N TYR A 618 23.04 -10.76 2.48
CA TYR A 618 23.15 -9.75 1.42
C TYR A 618 24.54 -9.13 1.34
#